data_a5a3ff7f738de035aada872cb8a76d22
#
_entry.id   a5a3ff7f738de035aada872cb8a76d22
#
_cell.length_a   1.000
_cell.length_b   1.000
_cell.length_c   1.000
_cell.angle_alpha   90.00
_cell.angle_beta   90.00
_cell.angle_gamma   90.00
#
_symmetry.space_group_name_H-M   'P 1'
#
loop_
_entity.id
_entity.type
_entity.pdbx_description
1 polymer ?
#
loop_
_entity_poly.entity_id
_entity_poly.type
_entity_poly.pdbx_seq_one_letter_code
_entity_poly.pdbx_strand_id
1 'polypeptide(L)'
;MATSSGSKTASTETTTDAWQTAITNVATDKILIRGYPVDELMGRLSFGDAVYLLLVGDMPSPTVSRIMEALLVSSIDHGAIPPSTIAARTVAGTGAPLRTAAAAGVLALGSPLGGGGSIEACMRFLNEGLAVVGDWVSYDDAARRLLDQREGTGQLPPGYGHRIHKRDPRAARLMQLAFELELEGGHTQLARAVEQELAQRRTTTSHSGGTSLNSDGAIAAVSGDLGLDAETATLLFTISRVPGLVAHALEEQRRQEATRHIDPNQHVYDGPLERRLPDIPM
;
A
#
# COMPACT_ATOMS: atom_id res chain seq x y z
N MET A 1 48.09 50.22 -0.62
CA MET A 1 47.65 49.43 -1.79
C MET A 1 46.87 48.24 -1.27
N ALA A 2 45.56 48.33 -1.34
CA ALA A 2 44.64 47.28 -0.87
C ALA A 2 44.11 46.55 -2.08
N THR A 3 44.33 45.24 -2.16
CA THR A 3 43.78 44.36 -3.18
C THR A 3 42.50 43.71 -2.63
N SER A 4 41.36 44.12 -3.17
CA SER A 4 40.09 43.52 -2.89
C SER A 4 39.96 42.21 -3.67
N SER A 5 39.85 41.09 -2.95
CA SER A 5 39.47 39.80 -3.53
C SER A 5 37.94 39.75 -3.68
N GLY A 6 37.44 39.89 -4.92
CA GLY A 6 36.02 39.70 -5.24
C GLY A 6 35.62 38.25 -5.13
N SER A 7 34.73 37.96 -4.22
CA SER A 7 33.96 36.69 -4.19
C SER A 7 33.04 36.63 -5.38
N LYS A 8 33.33 35.73 -6.34
CA LYS A 8 32.38 35.35 -7.39
C LYS A 8 31.31 34.46 -6.78
N THR A 9 30.16 35.01 -6.48
CA THR A 9 28.94 34.23 -6.29
C THR A 9 28.56 33.63 -7.64
N ALA A 10 28.68 32.32 -7.78
CA ALA A 10 28.14 31.60 -8.92
C ALA A 10 26.61 31.70 -8.88
N SER A 11 26.04 32.53 -9.76
CA SER A 11 24.61 32.50 -10.05
C SER A 11 24.30 31.23 -10.82
N THR A 12 23.61 30.30 -10.19
CA THR A 12 22.98 29.17 -10.87
C THR A 12 21.82 29.70 -11.71
N GLU A 13 22.05 29.93 -12.99
CA GLU A 13 20.97 30.08 -13.97
C GLU A 13 20.20 28.77 -14.01
N THR A 14 18.97 28.77 -13.47
CA THR A 14 18.00 27.68 -13.61
C THR A 14 17.53 27.68 -15.07
N THR A 15 18.03 26.76 -15.86
CA THR A 15 17.49 26.48 -17.20
C THR A 15 16.08 25.91 -17.05
N THR A 16 15.09 26.58 -17.60
CA THR A 16 13.65 26.28 -17.50
C THR A 16 13.22 24.94 -18.12
N ASP A 17 14.13 24.22 -18.79
CA ASP A 17 13.91 22.93 -19.45
C ASP A 17 14.65 21.75 -18.81
N ALA A 18 15.28 21.90 -17.65
CA ALA A 18 15.99 20.81 -16.99
C ALA A 18 15.04 19.92 -16.20
N TRP A 19 15.20 18.58 -16.32
CA TRP A 19 14.59 17.63 -15.42
C TRP A 19 15.09 17.88 -14.01
N GLN A 20 14.17 18.18 -13.09
CA GLN A 20 14.49 18.49 -11.71
C GLN A 20 14.13 17.30 -10.81
N THR A 21 15.00 16.99 -9.87
CA THR A 21 14.74 16.00 -8.81
C THR A 21 15.34 16.49 -7.50
N ALA A 22 14.61 16.26 -6.42
CA ALA A 22 15.09 16.48 -5.04
C ALA A 22 15.42 15.16 -4.32
N ILE A 23 15.37 14.02 -5.04
CA ILE A 23 15.51 12.69 -4.44
C ILE A 23 16.98 12.30 -4.37
N THR A 24 17.65 12.22 -5.52
CA THR A 24 19.03 11.73 -5.59
C THR A 24 19.88 12.68 -6.41
N ASN A 25 21.05 13.01 -5.89
CA ASN A 25 22.09 13.74 -6.62
C ASN A 25 23.29 12.81 -6.83
N VAL A 26 23.71 12.67 -8.11
CA VAL A 26 24.86 11.85 -8.51
C VAL A 26 25.93 12.77 -9.06
N ALA A 27 27.10 12.77 -8.43
CA ALA A 27 28.31 13.47 -8.86
C ALA A 27 29.49 12.50 -8.90
N THR A 28 30.66 12.95 -9.38
CA THR A 28 31.86 12.11 -9.36
C THR A 28 32.19 11.67 -7.94
N ASP A 29 32.27 10.35 -7.75
CA ASP A 29 32.59 9.69 -6.48
C ASP A 29 31.64 10.06 -5.32
N LYS A 30 30.43 10.56 -5.61
CA LYS A 30 29.47 10.98 -4.58
C LYS A 30 28.04 10.74 -5.05
N ILE A 31 27.26 10.04 -4.20
CA ILE A 31 25.82 9.84 -4.36
C ILE A 31 25.11 10.33 -3.10
N LEU A 32 24.22 11.29 -3.25
CA LEU A 32 23.40 11.79 -2.14
C LEU A 32 21.94 11.37 -2.33
N ILE A 33 21.35 10.79 -1.31
CA ILE A 33 19.92 10.48 -1.23
C ILE A 33 19.30 11.47 -0.25
N ARG A 34 18.38 12.30 -0.72
CA ARG A 34 17.79 13.38 0.10
C ARG A 34 18.84 14.22 0.85
N GLY A 35 20.01 14.42 0.23
CA GLY A 35 21.11 15.18 0.80
C GLY A 35 22.11 14.38 1.65
N TYR A 36 21.81 13.12 2.00
CA TYR A 36 22.69 12.26 2.80
C TYR A 36 23.58 11.40 1.91
N PRO A 37 24.88 11.26 2.20
CA PRO A 37 25.78 10.36 1.47
C PRO A 37 25.30 8.91 1.59
N VAL A 38 25.16 8.20 0.47
CA VAL A 38 24.62 6.83 0.46
C VAL A 38 25.50 5.86 1.24
N ASP A 39 26.82 6.03 1.20
CA ASP A 39 27.79 5.24 1.95
C ASP A 39 27.67 5.45 3.47
N GLU A 40 27.21 6.61 3.92
CA GLU A 40 26.89 6.84 5.33
C GLU A 40 25.55 6.24 5.76
N LEU A 41 24.59 6.14 4.85
CA LEU A 41 23.29 5.48 5.10
C LEU A 41 23.44 3.96 5.20
N MET A 42 24.34 3.39 4.38
CA MET A 42 24.58 1.94 4.35
C MET A 42 25.09 1.43 5.69
N GLY A 43 24.39 0.42 6.23
CA GLY A 43 24.72 -0.19 7.51
C GLY A 43 24.26 0.60 8.75
N ARG A 44 23.66 1.79 8.57
CA ARG A 44 23.09 2.59 9.68
C ARG A 44 21.56 2.64 9.62
N LEU A 45 20.97 2.70 8.43
CA LEU A 45 19.53 2.71 8.24
C LEU A 45 19.01 1.30 8.00
N SER A 46 17.81 1.03 8.52
CA SER A 46 16.99 -0.09 8.05
C SER A 46 16.43 0.18 6.66
N PHE A 47 15.91 -0.85 5.99
CA PHE A 47 15.23 -0.66 4.71
C PHE A 47 13.99 0.22 4.85
N GLY A 48 13.23 0.07 5.94
CA GLY A 48 12.06 0.91 6.22
C GLY A 48 12.41 2.37 6.43
N ASP A 49 13.53 2.66 7.12
CA ASP A 49 14.01 4.03 7.30
C ASP A 49 14.39 4.67 5.97
N ALA A 50 15.06 3.90 5.09
CA ALA A 50 15.46 4.39 3.77
C ALA A 50 14.22 4.66 2.89
N VAL A 51 13.20 3.80 2.96
CA VAL A 51 11.91 4.03 2.28
C VAL A 51 11.23 5.29 2.81
N TYR A 52 11.17 5.46 4.13
CA TYR A 52 10.61 6.67 4.75
C TYR A 52 11.35 7.93 4.29
N LEU A 53 12.68 7.93 4.36
CA LEU A 53 13.52 9.04 3.88
C LEU A 53 13.23 9.39 2.41
N LEU A 54 13.10 8.39 1.54
CA LEU A 54 12.80 8.62 0.12
C LEU A 54 11.42 9.27 -0.10
N LEU A 55 10.41 8.83 0.62
CA LEU A 55 9.02 9.26 0.43
C LEU A 55 8.73 10.60 1.13
N VAL A 56 9.22 10.75 2.36
CA VAL A 56 8.93 11.93 3.21
C VAL A 56 9.97 13.03 3.04
N GLY A 57 11.23 12.64 2.87
CA GLY A 57 12.36 13.59 2.69
C GLY A 57 13.20 13.82 3.94
N ASP A 58 12.73 13.38 5.09
CA ASP A 58 13.41 13.52 6.40
C ASP A 58 13.68 12.17 7.05
N MET A 59 14.60 12.13 8.01
CA MET A 59 14.89 10.93 8.79
C MET A 59 13.74 10.61 9.74
N PRO A 60 13.33 9.33 9.85
CA PRO A 60 12.33 8.93 10.84
C PRO A 60 12.89 9.05 12.26
N SER A 61 12.04 9.40 13.22
CA SER A 61 12.35 9.19 14.63
C SER A 61 12.45 7.69 14.95
N PRO A 62 13.11 7.29 16.07
CA PRO A 62 13.16 5.87 16.44
C PRO A 62 11.79 5.21 16.57
N THR A 63 10.78 5.94 16.99
CA THR A 63 9.40 5.48 17.11
C THR A 63 8.76 5.27 15.74
N VAL A 64 8.95 6.23 14.83
CA VAL A 64 8.48 6.13 13.44
C VAL A 64 9.20 5.01 12.70
N SER A 65 10.50 4.84 12.90
CA SER A 65 11.28 3.72 12.35
C SER A 65 10.65 2.36 12.70
N ARG A 66 10.33 2.13 13.97
CA ARG A 66 9.71 0.87 14.42
C ARG A 66 8.35 0.60 13.81
N ILE A 67 7.49 1.60 13.71
CA ILE A 67 6.16 1.41 13.12
C ILE A 67 6.23 1.26 11.60
N MET A 68 7.16 1.92 10.93
CA MET A 68 7.41 1.77 9.49
C MET A 68 7.83 0.33 9.15
N GLU A 69 8.76 -0.26 9.91
CA GLU A 69 9.12 -1.67 9.74
C GLU A 69 7.91 -2.59 9.92
N ALA A 70 7.08 -2.33 10.93
CA ALA A 70 5.88 -3.11 11.15
C ALA A 70 4.86 -2.98 10.02
N LEU A 71 4.66 -1.78 9.46
CA LEU A 71 3.82 -1.54 8.28
C LEU A 71 4.31 -2.35 7.08
N LEU A 72 5.60 -2.28 6.77
CA LEU A 72 6.20 -3.01 5.66
C LEU A 72 6.11 -4.54 5.86
N VAL A 73 6.39 -5.04 7.06
CA VAL A 73 6.30 -6.48 7.36
C VAL A 73 4.86 -6.98 7.32
N SER A 74 3.88 -6.17 7.74
CA SER A 74 2.47 -6.58 7.79
C SER A 74 1.91 -7.00 6.44
N SER A 75 2.43 -6.45 5.36
CA SER A 75 1.96 -6.66 3.98
C SER A 75 2.98 -7.34 3.07
N ILE A 76 4.07 -7.88 3.65
CA ILE A 76 5.21 -8.43 2.88
C ILE A 76 4.79 -9.58 1.95
N ASP A 77 3.79 -10.35 2.35
CA ASP A 77 3.16 -11.39 1.54
C ASP A 77 1.67 -11.54 1.84
N HIS A 78 0.93 -12.15 0.90
CA HIS A 78 -0.52 -12.38 1.02
C HIS A 78 -0.92 -13.80 0.57
N GLY A 79 0.06 -14.70 0.44
CA GLY A 79 -0.13 -16.09 0.01
C GLY A 79 -0.29 -16.24 -1.50
N ALA A 80 -0.59 -17.45 -1.93
CA ALA A 80 -0.57 -17.86 -3.33
C ALA A 80 -1.81 -17.51 -4.15
N ILE A 81 -2.92 -17.09 -3.48
CA ILE A 81 -4.25 -16.95 -4.09
C ILE A 81 -4.52 -15.56 -4.69
N PRO A 82 -3.98 -14.44 -4.17
CA PRO A 82 -4.29 -13.11 -4.70
C PRO A 82 -3.95 -12.96 -6.18
N PRO A 83 -4.72 -12.16 -6.93
CA PRO A 83 -4.46 -11.93 -8.37
C PRO A 83 -3.03 -11.52 -8.68
N SER A 84 -2.42 -10.70 -7.83
CA SER A 84 -1.03 -10.27 -7.97
C SER A 84 -0.03 -11.44 -7.89
N THR A 85 -0.22 -12.34 -6.91
CA THR A 85 0.62 -13.54 -6.80
C THR A 85 0.37 -14.52 -7.94
N ILE A 86 -0.89 -14.71 -8.35
CA ILE A 86 -1.24 -15.55 -9.52
C ILE A 86 -0.58 -15.00 -10.77
N ALA A 87 -0.64 -13.69 -11.03
CA ALA A 87 -0.01 -13.06 -12.19
C ALA A 87 1.52 -13.28 -12.18
N ALA A 88 2.19 -13.03 -11.04
CA ALA A 88 3.62 -13.24 -10.90
C ALA A 88 3.99 -14.71 -11.16
N ARG A 89 3.28 -15.67 -10.56
CA ARG A 89 3.53 -17.10 -10.74
C ARG A 89 3.26 -17.57 -12.17
N THR A 90 2.18 -17.08 -12.79
CA THR A 90 1.86 -17.43 -14.18
C THR A 90 2.97 -16.99 -15.13
N VAL A 91 3.44 -15.73 -15.00
CA VAL A 91 4.56 -15.24 -15.83
C VAL A 91 5.85 -15.97 -15.51
N ALA A 92 6.15 -16.26 -14.23
CA ALA A 92 7.32 -17.06 -13.85
C ALA A 92 7.29 -18.46 -14.46
N GLY A 93 6.13 -19.13 -14.49
CA GLY A 93 5.91 -20.45 -15.04
C GLY A 93 6.15 -20.55 -16.55
N THR A 94 6.16 -19.44 -17.29
CA THR A 94 6.54 -19.42 -18.72
C THR A 94 8.07 -19.46 -18.94
N GLY A 95 8.88 -19.43 -17.88
CA GLY A 95 10.33 -19.27 -17.98
C GLY A 95 10.79 -17.82 -18.19
N ALA A 96 9.89 -16.83 -18.10
CA ALA A 96 10.25 -15.41 -18.20
C ALA A 96 11.20 -15.00 -17.05
N PRO A 97 12.05 -13.98 -17.25
CA PRO A 97 12.93 -13.48 -16.20
C PRO A 97 12.16 -13.12 -14.92
N LEU A 98 12.70 -13.43 -13.74
CA LEU A 98 12.02 -13.19 -12.45
C LEU A 98 11.60 -11.73 -12.25
N ARG A 99 12.39 -10.76 -12.74
CA ARG A 99 12.02 -9.34 -12.70
C ARG A 99 10.72 -9.05 -13.48
N THR A 100 10.52 -9.74 -14.63
CA THR A 100 9.28 -9.59 -15.43
C THR A 100 8.09 -10.20 -14.70
N ALA A 101 8.29 -11.34 -14.05
CA ALA A 101 7.26 -11.96 -13.23
C ALA A 101 6.87 -11.09 -12.02
N ALA A 102 7.85 -10.51 -11.33
CA ALA A 102 7.61 -9.58 -10.23
C ALA A 102 6.84 -8.33 -10.71
N ALA A 103 7.24 -7.75 -11.86
CA ALA A 103 6.55 -6.60 -12.45
C ALA A 103 5.08 -6.93 -12.80
N ALA A 104 4.81 -8.12 -13.37
CA ALA A 104 3.44 -8.56 -13.65
C ALA A 104 2.61 -8.66 -12.36
N GLY A 105 3.20 -9.14 -11.27
CA GLY A 105 2.56 -9.16 -9.96
C GLY A 105 2.24 -7.75 -9.44
N VAL A 106 3.17 -6.81 -9.56
CA VAL A 106 2.95 -5.41 -9.16
C VAL A 106 1.85 -4.76 -10.00
N LEU A 107 1.86 -4.95 -11.33
CA LEU A 107 0.82 -4.43 -12.23
C LEU A 107 -0.58 -5.00 -11.93
N ALA A 108 -0.64 -6.20 -11.34
CA ALA A 108 -1.88 -6.84 -10.92
C ALA A 108 -2.31 -6.48 -9.48
N LEU A 109 -1.61 -5.58 -8.80
CA LEU A 109 -2.06 -4.93 -7.58
C LEU A 109 -3.17 -3.95 -7.96
N GLY A 110 -4.40 -4.44 -8.01
CA GLY A 110 -5.56 -3.67 -8.43
C GLY A 110 -6.44 -3.23 -7.27
N SER A 111 -7.12 -2.12 -7.47
CA SER A 111 -8.24 -1.66 -6.67
C SER A 111 -9.55 -2.16 -7.33
N PRO A 112 -10.64 -2.44 -6.60
CA PRO A 112 -10.90 -2.32 -5.17
C PRO A 112 -10.87 -3.65 -4.40
N LEU A 113 -10.39 -4.74 -4.99
CA LEU A 113 -10.55 -6.11 -4.45
C LEU A 113 -9.31 -6.67 -3.73
N GLY A 114 -8.45 -5.82 -3.17
CA GLY A 114 -7.36 -6.28 -2.33
C GLY A 114 -5.96 -6.04 -2.88
N GLY A 115 -5.71 -4.87 -3.43
CA GLY A 115 -4.41 -4.48 -3.95
C GLY A 115 -3.94 -3.08 -3.50
N GLY A 116 -4.31 -2.66 -2.28
CA GLY A 116 -3.96 -1.34 -1.76
C GLY A 116 -5.02 -0.26 -1.98
N GLY A 117 -5.93 -0.39 -2.94
CA GLY A 117 -7.01 0.58 -3.15
C GLY A 117 -8.01 0.64 -1.98
N SER A 118 -8.07 -0.40 -1.16
CA SER A 118 -8.81 -0.39 0.10
C SER A 118 -8.15 0.52 1.15
N ILE A 119 -6.81 0.68 1.13
CA ILE A 119 -6.06 1.57 2.02
C ILE A 119 -6.42 3.03 1.72
N GLU A 120 -6.31 3.43 0.46
CA GLU A 120 -6.66 4.78 0.02
C GLU A 120 -8.12 5.12 0.34
N ALA A 121 -9.04 4.21 -0.02
CA ALA A 121 -10.47 4.41 0.26
C ALA A 121 -10.75 4.47 1.76
N CYS A 122 -10.08 3.68 2.59
CA CYS A 122 -10.21 3.71 4.04
C CYS A 122 -9.68 5.02 4.62
N MET A 123 -8.51 5.48 4.18
CA MET A 123 -7.96 6.73 4.67
C MET A 123 -8.86 7.92 4.31
N ARG A 124 -9.41 7.97 3.09
CA ARG A 124 -10.38 8.99 2.70
C ARG A 124 -11.63 8.95 3.58
N PHE A 125 -12.15 7.74 3.85
CA PHE A 125 -13.28 7.54 4.75
C PHE A 125 -13.00 8.03 6.18
N LEU A 126 -11.81 7.74 6.72
CA LEU A 126 -11.40 8.25 8.03
C LEU A 126 -11.23 9.77 8.02
N ASN A 127 -10.65 10.35 6.98
CA ASN A 127 -10.51 11.79 6.82
C ASN A 127 -11.86 12.53 6.78
N GLU A 128 -12.88 11.94 6.10
CA GLU A 128 -14.25 12.48 6.12
C GLU A 128 -14.81 12.55 7.55
N GLY A 129 -14.58 11.50 8.35
CA GLY A 129 -15.00 11.49 9.74
C GLY A 129 -14.22 12.45 10.62
N LEU A 130 -12.90 12.55 10.42
CA LEU A 130 -12.06 13.48 11.19
C LEU A 130 -12.38 14.94 10.92
N ALA A 131 -12.86 15.27 9.72
CA ALA A 131 -13.27 16.63 9.37
C ALA A 131 -14.42 17.16 10.24
N VAL A 132 -15.17 16.31 10.92
CA VAL A 132 -16.29 16.70 11.80
C VAL A 132 -15.99 16.52 13.29
N VAL A 133 -14.88 15.87 13.65
CA VAL A 133 -14.43 15.71 15.04
C VAL A 133 -13.96 17.07 15.60
N GLY A 134 -14.35 17.39 16.81
CA GLY A 134 -13.98 18.64 17.48
C GLY A 134 -14.58 18.71 18.89
N ASP A 135 -14.65 19.91 19.46
CA ASP A 135 -15.10 20.12 20.85
C ASP A 135 -16.50 19.55 21.15
N TRP A 136 -17.36 19.45 20.11
CA TRP A 136 -18.76 19.04 20.24
C TRP A 136 -19.09 17.71 19.55
N VAL A 137 -18.14 17.10 18.84
CA VAL A 137 -18.33 15.83 18.10
C VAL A 137 -17.21 14.87 18.47
N SER A 138 -17.56 13.84 19.22
CA SER A 138 -16.63 12.76 19.59
C SER A 138 -16.30 11.85 18.40
N TYR A 139 -15.26 11.01 18.53
CA TYR A 139 -14.97 9.95 17.56
C TYR A 139 -16.13 8.97 17.39
N ASP A 140 -16.85 8.66 18.46
CA ASP A 140 -18.03 7.77 18.42
C ASP A 140 -19.18 8.42 17.64
N ASP A 141 -19.41 9.73 17.80
CA ASP A 141 -20.42 10.47 17.02
C ASP A 141 -20.04 10.54 15.55
N ALA A 142 -18.77 10.78 15.24
CA ALA A 142 -18.26 10.79 13.88
C ALA A 142 -18.40 9.41 13.23
N ALA A 143 -18.06 8.33 13.96
CA ALA A 143 -18.21 6.95 13.48
C ALA A 143 -19.67 6.62 13.16
N ARG A 144 -20.62 6.99 14.04
CA ARG A 144 -22.06 6.83 13.79
C ARG A 144 -22.49 7.54 12.51
N ARG A 145 -22.14 8.83 12.35
CA ARG A 145 -22.47 9.63 11.16
C ARG A 145 -21.93 9.02 9.87
N LEU A 146 -20.67 8.58 9.87
CA LEU A 146 -20.07 7.91 8.71
C LEU A 146 -20.82 6.63 8.33
N LEU A 147 -21.23 5.85 9.30
CA LEU A 147 -21.96 4.60 9.06
C LEU A 147 -23.42 4.83 8.66
N ASP A 148 -24.09 5.88 9.20
CA ASP A 148 -25.44 6.26 8.80
C ASP A 148 -25.49 6.70 7.33
N GLN A 149 -24.48 7.44 6.86
CA GLN A 149 -24.38 7.83 5.44
C GLN A 149 -24.24 6.65 4.49
N ARG A 150 -23.79 5.49 5.00
CA ARG A 150 -23.62 4.25 4.24
C ARG A 150 -24.77 3.25 4.46
N GLU A 151 -25.74 3.60 5.27
CA GLU A 151 -26.90 2.76 5.51
C GLU A 151 -27.64 2.50 4.20
N GLY A 152 -28.05 1.24 3.97
CA GLY A 152 -28.69 0.83 2.72
C GLY A 152 -27.75 0.45 1.58
N THR A 153 -26.45 0.69 1.66
CA THR A 153 -25.49 0.23 0.63
C THR A 153 -25.26 -1.29 0.65
N GLY A 154 -25.53 -1.94 1.78
CA GLY A 154 -25.24 -3.36 1.99
C GLY A 154 -23.74 -3.71 2.05
N GLN A 155 -22.85 -2.70 2.00
CA GLN A 155 -21.40 -2.89 1.99
C GLN A 155 -20.75 -2.38 3.27
N LEU A 156 -19.75 -3.12 3.76
CA LEU A 156 -18.90 -2.63 4.85
C LEU A 156 -18.07 -1.43 4.39
N PRO A 157 -17.70 -0.53 5.31
CA PRO A 157 -16.74 0.52 4.99
C PRO A 157 -15.40 -0.07 4.50
N PRO A 158 -14.65 0.64 3.66
CA PRO A 158 -13.33 0.21 3.26
C PRO A 158 -12.42 0.06 4.49
N GLY A 159 -11.56 -0.95 4.48
CA GLY A 159 -10.69 -1.27 5.62
C GLY A 159 -11.34 -2.11 6.72
N TYR A 160 -12.60 -2.53 6.56
CA TYR A 160 -13.31 -3.37 7.52
C TYR A 160 -13.79 -4.67 6.88
N GLY A 161 -13.80 -5.73 7.70
CA GLY A 161 -14.17 -7.07 7.26
C GLY A 161 -13.03 -7.82 6.57
N HIS A 162 -13.10 -9.15 6.62
CA HIS A 162 -12.15 -10.03 5.96
C HIS A 162 -12.83 -11.34 5.55
N ARG A 163 -12.46 -11.91 4.39
CA ARG A 163 -13.07 -13.15 3.86
C ARG A 163 -12.80 -14.37 4.73
N ILE A 164 -11.63 -14.41 5.38
CA ILE A 164 -11.14 -15.56 6.15
C ILE A 164 -11.14 -15.25 7.65
N HIS A 165 -10.64 -14.07 8.04
CA HIS A 165 -10.41 -13.75 9.44
C HIS A 165 -11.63 -13.06 10.06
N LYS A 166 -12.06 -13.55 11.23
CA LYS A 166 -13.01 -12.80 12.08
C LYS A 166 -12.33 -11.58 12.70
N ARG A 167 -11.05 -11.69 13.00
CA ARG A 167 -10.16 -10.64 13.47
C ARG A 167 -8.80 -10.82 12.77
N ASP A 168 -8.35 -9.83 12.03
CA ASP A 168 -7.07 -9.87 11.33
C ASP A 168 -5.92 -9.67 12.32
N PRO A 169 -5.01 -10.66 12.49
CA PRO A 169 -3.92 -10.55 13.46
C PRO A 169 -2.95 -9.41 13.13
N ARG A 170 -2.82 -9.05 11.85
CA ARG A 170 -1.95 -7.95 11.38
C ARG A 170 -2.51 -6.62 11.85
N ALA A 171 -3.81 -6.39 11.63
CA ALA A 171 -4.49 -5.18 12.10
C ALA A 171 -4.39 -5.04 13.62
N ALA A 172 -4.68 -6.12 14.35
CA ALA A 172 -4.60 -6.13 15.80
C ALA A 172 -3.19 -5.74 16.29
N ARG A 173 -2.13 -6.29 15.65
CA ARG A 173 -0.75 -6.00 16.06
C ARG A 173 -0.30 -4.59 15.67
N LEU A 174 -0.67 -4.08 14.49
CA LEU A 174 -0.37 -2.71 14.08
C LEU A 174 -1.00 -1.68 15.02
N MET A 175 -2.28 -1.85 15.34
CA MET A 175 -3.01 -0.99 16.28
C MET A 175 -2.43 -1.06 17.71
N GLN A 176 -1.98 -2.24 18.13
CA GLN A 176 -1.30 -2.41 19.42
C GLN A 176 0.06 -1.71 19.43
N LEU A 177 0.86 -1.84 18.35
CA LEU A 177 2.15 -1.16 18.23
C LEU A 177 2.00 0.35 18.20
N ALA A 178 1.00 0.89 17.50
CA ALA A 178 0.71 2.32 17.51
C ALA A 178 0.46 2.83 18.94
N PHE A 179 -0.31 2.06 19.74
CA PHE A 179 -0.53 2.37 21.15
C PHE A 179 0.76 2.27 21.97
N GLU A 180 1.52 1.15 21.88
CA GLU A 180 2.78 0.93 22.62
C GLU A 180 3.84 1.99 22.33
N LEU A 181 3.80 2.58 21.12
CA LEU A 181 4.73 3.59 20.64
C LEU A 181 4.22 5.03 20.83
N GLU A 182 3.08 5.20 21.45
CA GLU A 182 2.44 6.51 21.66
C GLU A 182 2.21 7.29 20.34
N LEU A 183 1.89 6.56 19.27
CA LEU A 183 1.63 7.09 17.93
C LEU A 183 0.13 7.14 17.59
N GLU A 184 -0.73 6.84 18.56
CA GLU A 184 -2.18 6.93 18.33
C GLU A 184 -2.64 8.37 18.16
N GLY A 185 -3.24 8.65 17.02
CA GLY A 185 -3.82 9.95 16.69
C GLY A 185 -5.30 9.83 16.36
N GLY A 186 -5.80 10.81 15.59
CA GLY A 186 -7.20 10.86 15.22
C GLY A 186 -7.66 9.70 14.35
N HIS A 187 -6.81 9.23 13.43
CA HIS A 187 -7.19 8.15 12.52
C HIS A 187 -7.33 6.81 13.23
N THR A 188 -6.40 6.46 14.10
CA THR A 188 -6.48 5.20 14.88
C THR A 188 -7.63 5.22 15.88
N GLN A 189 -7.90 6.37 16.52
CA GLN A 189 -9.04 6.53 17.43
C GLN A 189 -10.36 6.41 16.69
N LEU A 190 -10.53 7.09 15.56
CA LEU A 190 -11.73 6.98 14.74
C LEU A 190 -11.90 5.57 14.16
N ALA A 191 -10.82 4.93 13.71
CA ALA A 191 -10.89 3.56 13.20
C ALA A 191 -11.40 2.57 14.26
N ARG A 192 -10.99 2.73 15.52
CA ARG A 192 -11.53 1.94 16.65
C ARG A 192 -13.00 2.25 16.94
N ALA A 193 -13.38 3.52 16.92
CA ALA A 193 -14.77 3.92 17.12
C ALA A 193 -15.70 3.33 16.05
N VAL A 194 -15.27 3.33 14.78
CA VAL A 194 -15.99 2.70 13.66
C VAL A 194 -16.09 1.18 13.88
N GLU A 195 -15.01 0.50 14.30
CA GLU A 195 -15.05 -0.94 14.59
C GLU A 195 -16.04 -1.28 15.69
N GLN A 196 -16.06 -0.49 16.77
CA GLN A 196 -16.98 -0.65 17.88
C GLN A 196 -18.43 -0.42 17.47
N GLU A 197 -18.71 0.62 16.71
CA GLU A 197 -20.06 0.91 16.22
C GLU A 197 -20.56 -0.18 15.24
N LEU A 198 -19.69 -0.69 14.36
CA LEU A 198 -20.02 -1.83 13.47
C LEU A 198 -20.35 -3.10 14.28
N ALA A 199 -19.62 -3.36 15.38
CA ALA A 199 -19.89 -4.50 16.25
C ALA A 199 -21.25 -4.37 16.95
N GLN A 200 -21.65 -3.16 17.38
CA GLN A 200 -22.97 -2.89 17.99
C GLN A 200 -24.09 -3.07 16.96
N ARG A 201 -23.97 -2.51 15.77
CA ARG A 201 -24.98 -2.64 14.68
C ARG A 201 -25.19 -4.08 14.24
N ARG A 202 -24.14 -4.90 14.27
CA ARG A 202 -24.21 -6.32 13.88
C ARG A 202 -25.08 -7.16 14.80
N THR A 203 -25.23 -6.83 16.06
CA THR A 203 -26.13 -7.56 16.98
C THR A 203 -27.58 -7.44 16.52
N THR A 204 -27.89 -6.47 15.64
CA THR A 204 -29.22 -6.20 15.10
C THR A 204 -29.43 -6.67 13.65
N THR A 205 -28.36 -7.07 12.93
CA THR A 205 -28.43 -7.46 11.50
C THR A 205 -27.63 -8.73 11.20
N SER A 206 -28.21 -9.66 10.41
CA SER A 206 -27.63 -10.98 10.10
C SER A 206 -26.54 -10.94 9.00
N HIS A 207 -25.38 -10.35 9.25
CA HIS A 207 -24.25 -10.45 8.32
C HIS A 207 -23.30 -11.58 8.74
N SER A 208 -22.98 -12.50 7.84
CA SER A 208 -22.17 -13.70 8.09
C SER A 208 -20.65 -13.47 8.18
N GLY A 209 -20.16 -12.29 7.78
CA GLY A 209 -18.72 -11.91 7.76
C GLY A 209 -18.26 -11.17 9.02
N GLY A 210 -16.94 -11.13 9.29
CA GLY A 210 -16.36 -10.27 10.31
C GLY A 210 -16.52 -8.78 9.97
N THR A 211 -16.73 -7.93 10.99
CA THR A 211 -16.82 -6.46 10.84
C THR A 211 -15.59 -5.75 11.40
N SER A 212 -14.59 -6.50 11.85
CA SER A 212 -13.38 -5.96 12.46
C SER A 212 -12.50 -5.24 11.43
N LEU A 213 -11.71 -4.31 11.92
CA LEU A 213 -10.65 -3.66 11.16
C LEU A 213 -9.72 -4.71 10.55
N ASN A 214 -9.45 -4.62 9.25
CA ASN A 214 -8.50 -5.49 8.56
C ASN A 214 -7.13 -4.81 8.39
N SER A 215 -6.16 -5.51 7.78
CA SER A 215 -4.81 -4.97 7.59
C SER A 215 -4.78 -3.66 6.82
N ASP A 216 -5.62 -3.53 5.77
CA ASP A 216 -5.65 -2.33 4.94
C ASP A 216 -6.17 -1.13 5.75
N GLY A 217 -7.19 -1.35 6.58
CA GLY A 217 -7.73 -0.34 7.49
C GLY A 217 -6.72 0.08 8.57
N ALA A 218 -5.98 -0.87 9.14
CA ALA A 218 -4.94 -0.56 10.11
C ALA A 218 -3.76 0.20 9.48
N ILE A 219 -3.33 -0.19 8.27
CA ILE A 219 -2.30 0.55 7.52
C ILE A 219 -2.77 1.98 7.24
N ALA A 220 -4.01 2.16 6.77
CA ALA A 220 -4.59 3.48 6.53
C ALA A 220 -4.59 4.35 7.79
N ALA A 221 -5.09 3.81 8.91
CA ALA A 221 -5.20 4.53 10.17
C ALA A 221 -3.81 4.93 10.73
N VAL A 222 -2.88 3.98 10.80
CA VAL A 222 -1.53 4.25 11.32
C VAL A 222 -0.77 5.20 10.41
N SER A 223 -0.85 5.02 9.08
CA SER A 223 -0.19 5.93 8.12
C SER A 223 -0.75 7.35 8.21
N GLY A 224 -2.06 7.51 8.40
CA GLY A 224 -2.69 8.81 8.59
C GLY A 224 -2.20 9.52 9.85
N ASP A 225 -2.02 8.81 10.96
CA ASP A 225 -1.47 9.38 12.20
C ASP A 225 0.04 9.70 12.08
N LEU A 226 0.77 9.06 11.16
CA LEU A 226 2.13 9.44 10.78
C LEU A 226 2.19 10.68 9.85
N GLY A 227 1.05 11.24 9.46
CA GLY A 227 0.97 12.36 8.54
C GLY A 227 1.20 12.00 7.07
N LEU A 228 1.16 10.71 6.72
CA LEU A 228 1.26 10.24 5.34
C LEU A 228 -0.10 10.41 4.65
N ASP A 229 -0.09 10.81 3.38
CA ASP A 229 -1.31 10.86 2.59
C ASP A 229 -1.75 9.46 2.11
N ALA A 230 -2.96 9.38 1.56
CA ALA A 230 -3.58 8.13 1.15
C ALA A 230 -2.81 7.44 0.00
N GLU A 231 -2.21 8.21 -0.89
CA GLU A 231 -1.41 7.70 -2.00
C GLU A 231 -0.11 7.09 -1.48
N THR A 232 0.62 7.81 -0.62
CA THR A 232 1.85 7.34 0.03
C THR A 232 1.61 6.05 0.84
N ALA A 233 0.52 5.96 1.61
CA ALA A 233 0.15 4.76 2.34
C ALA A 233 -0.09 3.55 1.41
N THR A 234 -0.73 3.78 0.26
CA THR A 234 -0.93 2.76 -0.77
C THR A 234 0.38 2.33 -1.44
N LEU A 235 1.30 3.28 -1.66
CA LEU A 235 2.62 2.99 -2.21
C LEU A 235 3.49 2.20 -1.23
N LEU A 236 3.39 2.45 0.08
CA LEU A 236 4.04 1.62 1.11
C LEU A 236 3.58 0.16 1.04
N PHE A 237 2.28 -0.07 0.87
CA PHE A 237 1.76 -1.42 0.64
C PHE A 237 2.36 -2.05 -0.61
N THR A 238 2.47 -1.30 -1.70
CA THR A 238 3.07 -1.79 -2.96
C THR A 238 4.53 -2.19 -2.76
N ILE A 239 5.33 -1.33 -2.13
CA ILE A 239 6.75 -1.60 -1.82
C ILE A 239 6.87 -2.86 -0.94
N SER A 240 6.06 -2.93 0.10
CA SER A 240 6.01 -4.07 1.01
C SER A 240 5.72 -5.39 0.30
N ARG A 241 4.87 -5.40 -0.74
CA ARG A 241 4.42 -6.58 -1.45
C ARG A 241 5.46 -7.20 -2.38
N VAL A 242 6.41 -6.42 -2.87
CA VAL A 242 7.42 -6.87 -3.86
C VAL A 242 8.21 -8.10 -3.39
N PRO A 243 8.72 -8.18 -2.16
CA PRO A 243 9.45 -9.37 -1.70
C PRO A 243 8.64 -10.67 -1.78
N GLY A 244 7.35 -10.63 -1.39
CA GLY A 244 6.44 -11.79 -1.49
C GLY A 244 6.24 -12.22 -2.94
N LEU A 245 6.01 -11.27 -3.86
CA LEU A 245 5.86 -11.56 -5.29
C LEU A 245 7.13 -12.19 -5.88
N VAL A 246 8.30 -11.67 -5.53
CA VAL A 246 9.60 -12.22 -5.94
C VAL A 246 9.79 -13.65 -5.39
N ALA A 247 9.46 -13.87 -4.12
CA ALA A 247 9.58 -15.19 -3.49
C ALA A 247 8.68 -16.23 -4.18
N HIS A 248 7.42 -15.88 -4.44
CA HIS A 248 6.48 -16.75 -5.14
C HIS A 248 6.88 -17.02 -6.59
N ALA A 249 7.39 -16.02 -7.31
CA ALA A 249 7.91 -16.20 -8.67
C ALA A 249 9.13 -17.15 -8.70
N LEU A 250 10.06 -16.96 -7.75
CA LEU A 250 11.24 -17.80 -7.60
C LEU A 250 10.86 -19.25 -7.23
N GLU A 251 9.91 -19.43 -6.33
CA GLU A 251 9.39 -20.74 -5.94
C GLU A 251 8.75 -21.45 -7.13
N GLU A 252 7.96 -20.73 -7.94
CA GLU A 252 7.31 -21.26 -9.14
C GLU A 252 8.34 -21.85 -10.11
N GLN A 253 9.40 -21.10 -10.45
CA GLN A 253 10.45 -21.59 -11.35
C GLN A 253 11.26 -22.76 -10.81
N ARG A 254 11.39 -22.88 -9.48
CA ARG A 254 12.20 -23.94 -8.85
C ARG A 254 11.43 -25.24 -8.60
N ARG A 255 10.11 -25.18 -8.42
CA ARG A 255 9.31 -26.31 -7.95
C ARG A 255 8.28 -26.81 -8.96
N GLN A 256 7.93 -26.01 -9.95
CA GLN A 256 6.87 -26.35 -10.90
C GLN A 256 7.48 -26.73 -12.26
N GLU A 257 6.82 -27.65 -12.96
CA GLU A 257 7.07 -27.84 -14.38
C GLU A 257 6.73 -26.57 -15.16
N ALA A 258 7.51 -26.29 -16.21
CA ALA A 258 7.28 -25.12 -17.05
C ALA A 258 5.86 -25.15 -17.63
N THR A 259 5.20 -24.02 -17.57
CA THR A 259 3.89 -23.74 -18.15
C THR A 259 2.70 -24.35 -17.38
N ARG A 260 2.03 -23.54 -16.57
CA ARG A 260 0.69 -23.88 -16.06
C ARG A 260 -0.32 -23.82 -17.19
N HIS A 261 -1.03 -24.88 -17.39
CA HIS A 261 -2.15 -24.95 -18.34
C HIS A 261 -3.48 -24.86 -17.60
N ILE A 262 -4.43 -24.16 -18.21
CA ILE A 262 -5.84 -24.35 -17.86
C ILE A 262 -6.23 -25.72 -18.39
N ASP A 263 -6.85 -26.56 -17.56
CA ASP A 263 -7.39 -27.83 -17.99
C ASP A 263 -8.37 -27.60 -19.15
N PRO A 264 -8.13 -28.19 -20.35
CA PRO A 264 -9.04 -28.01 -21.48
C PRO A 264 -10.48 -28.41 -21.17
N ASN A 265 -10.71 -29.29 -20.19
CA ASN A 265 -12.05 -29.67 -19.75
C ASN A 265 -12.75 -28.64 -18.86
N GLN A 266 -12.01 -27.64 -18.36
CA GLN A 266 -12.54 -26.51 -17.59
C GLN A 266 -12.76 -25.25 -18.45
N HIS A 267 -12.53 -25.37 -19.77
CA HIS A 267 -12.75 -24.29 -20.73
C HIS A 267 -13.99 -24.64 -21.59
N VAL A 268 -14.90 -23.72 -21.66
CA VAL A 268 -16.12 -23.81 -22.49
C VAL A 268 -16.11 -22.65 -23.48
N TYR A 269 -16.20 -22.97 -24.75
CA TYR A 269 -16.43 -21.96 -25.78
C TYR A 269 -17.93 -21.64 -25.85
N ASP A 270 -18.30 -20.41 -25.52
CA ASP A 270 -19.69 -19.89 -25.55
C ASP A 270 -19.93 -18.90 -26.68
N GLY A 271 -18.98 -18.79 -27.62
CA GLY A 271 -19.08 -17.93 -28.80
C GLY A 271 -19.91 -18.53 -29.94
N PRO A 272 -20.03 -17.80 -31.06
CA PRO A 272 -20.73 -18.27 -32.25
C PRO A 272 -20.09 -19.54 -32.82
N LEU A 273 -20.91 -20.46 -33.28
CA LEU A 273 -20.45 -21.62 -34.06
C LEU A 273 -19.74 -21.15 -35.35
N GLU A 274 -19.19 -22.11 -36.09
CA GLU A 274 -18.45 -21.86 -37.35
C GLU A 274 -19.18 -20.90 -38.27
N ARG A 275 -18.49 -19.81 -38.68
CA ARG A 275 -19.02 -18.83 -39.63
C ARG A 275 -18.16 -18.85 -40.88
N ARG A 276 -18.82 -18.73 -42.05
CA ARG A 276 -18.10 -18.52 -43.32
C ARG A 276 -17.78 -17.04 -43.49
N LEU A 277 -16.60 -16.76 -44.03
CA LEU A 277 -16.29 -15.39 -44.43
C LEU A 277 -17.23 -14.98 -45.58
N PRO A 278 -17.77 -13.75 -45.54
CA PRO A 278 -18.48 -13.22 -46.71
C PRO A 278 -17.48 -13.09 -47.88
N ASP A 279 -17.96 -13.24 -49.11
CA ASP A 279 -17.15 -12.98 -50.32
C ASP A 279 -16.73 -11.52 -50.28
N ILE A 280 -15.44 -11.28 -49.95
CA ILE A 280 -14.85 -9.94 -50.02
C ILE A 280 -14.31 -9.76 -51.43
N PRO A 281 -14.83 -8.85 -52.23
CA PRO A 281 -14.27 -8.54 -53.54
C PRO A 281 -12.86 -8.05 -53.33
N MET A 282 -11.88 -8.70 -54.00
CA MET A 282 -10.48 -8.23 -54.03
C MET A 282 -10.35 -7.00 -54.91
#